data_e683f104f0d8b165f2c7b1f779f485a4
#
_entry.id   e683f104f0d8b165f2c7b1f779f485a4
#
_cell.length_a   1.000
_cell.length_b   1.000
_cell.length_c   1.000
_cell.angle_alpha   90.00
_cell.angle_beta   90.00
_cell.angle_gamma   90.00
#
_symmetry.space_group_name_H-M   'P 1'
#
loop_
_entity.id
_entity.type
_entity.pdbx_description
1 polymer ?
#
loop_
_entity_poly.entity_id
_entity_poly.type
_entity_poly.pdbx_seq_one_letter_code
_entity_poly.pdbx_strand_id
1 'polypeptide(L)'
;MEPIRDARLAYALSPEGLREAAAKCQRGKMWKPSVKSFSLNVQERCELLSRSLMAGEYDFPEPHHFILTRPKRRDCSAPPFKDRIVQRSLIDNVIYEDMTRSLIGANCACRRGMGTDKARDLLVRDLKRHWHHHGLDGGIELFDIAGYYPNKPHRLAKETFRKRLDDQTYAHVERALDSQAGRNRHDDGDGFGARGYEAGSELMQVAGICDLDGMDHYAKEVLRAKSYTRYMDDSYILDVDLEYLRCARESLEDYLARIGYRLNTSKTHIQPLTEPVPWLGYTYQLTERGKVIVRMKPEKYREHMRRLRRMRKAADAGRMTRAAVDAVYESYRSELVDRHVTRKQVVKFEQFYRDLWR
;
A
#
# COMPACT_ATOMS: atom_id res chain seq x y z
N MET A 1 -35.26 6.42 5.92
CA MET A 1 -34.18 5.45 6.16
C MET A 1 -34.40 4.79 7.52
N GLU A 2 -34.09 3.49 7.66
CA GLU A 2 -34.05 2.86 8.99
C GLU A 2 -33.05 3.57 9.91
N PRO A 3 -33.31 3.66 11.21
CA PRO A 3 -32.37 4.26 12.15
C PRO A 3 -31.01 3.49 12.12
N ILE A 4 -29.93 4.24 12.24
CA ILE A 4 -28.57 3.64 12.25
C ILE A 4 -28.45 2.82 13.54
N ARG A 5 -28.15 1.53 13.38
CA ARG A 5 -28.08 0.56 14.48
C ARG A 5 -26.69 0.47 15.11
N ASP A 6 -25.63 0.61 14.32
CA ASP A 6 -24.24 0.60 14.84
C ASP A 6 -23.86 1.99 15.33
N ALA A 7 -23.57 2.09 16.63
CA ALA A 7 -23.13 3.34 17.27
C ALA A 7 -21.82 3.88 16.66
N ARG A 8 -20.94 3.00 16.17
CA ARG A 8 -19.69 3.38 15.48
C ARG A 8 -19.99 4.06 14.14
N LEU A 9 -20.96 3.53 13.38
CA LEU A 9 -21.41 4.14 12.14
C LEU A 9 -22.10 5.48 12.42
N ALA A 10 -22.98 5.54 13.41
CA ALA A 10 -23.64 6.78 13.82
C ALA A 10 -22.61 7.87 14.15
N TYR A 11 -21.56 7.52 14.92
CA TYR A 11 -20.47 8.43 15.23
C TYR A 11 -19.66 8.81 13.97
N ALA A 12 -19.32 7.84 13.12
CA ALA A 12 -18.58 8.12 11.90
C ALA A 12 -19.27 9.13 10.97
N LEU A 13 -20.61 9.09 10.94
CA LEU A 13 -21.43 10.01 10.14
C LEU A 13 -21.83 11.28 10.88
N SER A 14 -21.53 11.40 12.17
CA SER A 14 -21.84 12.59 12.98
C SER A 14 -20.97 13.80 12.59
N PRO A 15 -21.40 15.03 12.89
CA PRO A 15 -20.57 16.21 12.68
C PRO A 15 -19.22 16.13 13.43
N GLU A 16 -19.19 15.48 14.62
CA GLU A 16 -17.98 15.27 15.43
C GLU A 16 -16.97 14.36 14.72
N GLY A 17 -17.41 13.16 14.31
CA GLY A 17 -16.57 12.19 13.61
C GLY A 17 -16.01 12.76 12.30
N LEU A 18 -16.84 13.48 11.55
CA LEU A 18 -16.42 14.14 10.32
C LEU A 18 -15.42 15.28 10.57
N ARG A 19 -15.54 16.06 11.66
CA ARG A 19 -14.55 17.08 12.02
C ARG A 19 -13.21 16.49 12.39
N GLU A 20 -13.19 15.40 13.16
CA GLU A 20 -11.96 14.67 13.47
C GLU A 20 -11.27 14.14 12.21
N ALA A 21 -12.05 13.56 11.31
CA ALA A 21 -11.54 13.09 10.01
C ALA A 21 -11.01 14.24 9.16
N ALA A 22 -11.71 15.39 9.13
CA ALA A 22 -11.26 16.59 8.43
C ALA A 22 -9.92 17.10 8.97
N ALA A 23 -9.75 17.14 10.30
CA ALA A 23 -8.50 17.53 10.95
C ALA A 23 -7.33 16.61 10.56
N LYS A 24 -7.57 15.30 10.40
CA LYS A 24 -6.56 14.34 9.91
C LYS A 24 -6.26 14.56 8.42
N CYS A 25 -7.30 14.72 7.59
CA CYS A 25 -7.17 14.88 6.14
C CYS A 25 -6.47 16.18 5.72
N GLN A 26 -6.57 17.23 6.50
CA GLN A 26 -5.96 18.53 6.18
C GLN A 26 -4.47 18.66 6.56
N ARG A 27 -3.94 17.78 7.41
CA ARG A 27 -2.53 17.83 7.86
C ARG A 27 -1.56 17.89 6.70
N GLY A 28 -0.71 18.92 6.66
CA GLY A 28 0.27 19.15 5.60
C GLY A 28 -0.31 19.48 4.22
N LYS A 29 -1.63 19.78 4.11
CA LYS A 29 -2.31 20.01 2.84
C LYS A 29 -3.06 21.36 2.76
N MET A 30 -2.90 22.24 3.76
CA MET A 30 -3.55 23.56 3.81
C MET A 30 -3.16 24.51 2.64
N TRP A 31 -2.09 24.18 1.93
CA TRP A 31 -1.69 24.89 0.70
C TRP A 31 -2.62 24.60 -0.50
N LYS A 32 -3.44 23.53 -0.44
CA LYS A 32 -4.40 23.21 -1.49
C LYS A 32 -5.67 24.05 -1.36
N PRO A 33 -6.13 24.74 -2.44
CA PRO A 33 -7.32 25.60 -2.38
C PRO A 33 -8.57 24.89 -1.88
N SER A 34 -8.83 23.64 -2.32
CA SER A 34 -9.99 22.85 -1.88
C SER A 34 -9.97 22.53 -0.40
N VAL A 35 -8.79 22.22 0.18
CA VAL A 35 -8.62 21.97 1.62
C VAL A 35 -8.80 23.26 2.40
N LYS A 36 -8.15 24.35 2.00
CA LYS A 36 -8.26 25.65 2.64
C LYS A 36 -9.71 26.14 2.63
N SER A 37 -10.41 26.08 1.49
CA SER A 37 -11.81 26.48 1.37
C SER A 37 -12.72 25.67 2.30
N PHE A 38 -12.54 24.35 2.40
CA PHE A 38 -13.34 23.53 3.33
C PHE A 38 -13.07 23.88 4.78
N SER A 39 -11.81 24.12 5.15
CA SER A 39 -11.39 24.38 6.52
C SER A 39 -11.87 25.74 7.08
N LEU A 40 -12.18 26.72 6.22
CA LEU A 40 -12.71 28.01 6.66
C LEU A 40 -14.06 27.89 7.35
N ASN A 41 -14.92 26.95 6.93
CA ASN A 41 -16.26 26.74 7.47
C ASN A 41 -16.45 25.25 7.83
N VAL A 42 -15.44 24.64 8.46
CA VAL A 42 -15.39 23.20 8.71
C VAL A 42 -16.60 22.71 9.51
N GLN A 43 -17.07 23.46 10.50
CA GLN A 43 -18.20 23.07 11.33
C GLN A 43 -19.48 22.98 10.51
N GLU A 44 -19.89 24.04 9.85
CA GLU A 44 -21.10 24.08 9.02
C GLU A 44 -21.06 23.02 7.91
N ARG A 45 -19.91 22.89 7.25
CA ARG A 45 -19.73 21.87 6.18
C ARG A 45 -19.83 20.45 6.68
N CYS A 46 -19.30 20.15 7.87
CA CYS A 46 -19.46 18.84 8.48
C CYS A 46 -20.91 18.57 8.93
N GLU A 47 -21.64 19.56 9.40
CA GLU A 47 -23.06 19.44 9.73
C GLU A 47 -23.90 19.15 8.48
N LEU A 48 -23.71 19.89 7.39
CA LEU A 48 -24.40 19.63 6.11
C LEU A 48 -24.07 18.26 5.56
N LEU A 49 -22.78 17.87 5.61
CA LEU A 49 -22.32 16.57 5.16
C LEU A 49 -22.94 15.44 5.98
N SER A 50 -22.98 15.59 7.30
CA SER A 50 -23.62 14.64 8.22
C SER A 50 -25.10 14.45 7.91
N ARG A 51 -25.86 15.53 7.72
CA ARG A 51 -27.30 15.46 7.37
C ARG A 51 -27.52 14.68 6.09
N SER A 52 -26.77 14.98 5.02
CA SER A 52 -26.89 14.30 3.74
C SER A 52 -26.50 12.80 3.83
N LEU A 53 -25.45 12.48 4.61
CA LEU A 53 -25.03 11.08 4.84
C LEU A 53 -26.08 10.30 5.65
N MET A 54 -26.60 10.88 6.72
CA MET A 54 -27.60 10.24 7.57
C MET A 54 -28.96 10.10 6.86
N ALA A 55 -29.28 11.01 5.95
CA ALA A 55 -30.47 10.89 5.09
C ALA A 55 -30.27 9.86 3.95
N GLY A 56 -29.05 9.38 3.70
CA GLY A 56 -28.72 8.51 2.59
C GLY A 56 -28.77 9.20 1.23
N GLU A 57 -28.74 10.51 1.22
CA GLU A 57 -28.84 11.36 0.02
C GLU A 57 -27.45 11.80 -0.47
N TYR A 58 -26.37 11.41 0.22
CA TYR A 58 -25.03 11.79 -0.17
C TYR A 58 -24.58 11.03 -1.39
N ASP A 59 -24.33 11.76 -2.48
CA ASP A 59 -23.73 11.26 -3.69
C ASP A 59 -22.22 11.49 -3.69
N PHE A 60 -21.45 10.43 -3.98
CA PHE A 60 -20.02 10.51 -4.17
C PHE A 60 -19.73 10.94 -5.61
N PRO A 61 -19.23 12.16 -5.85
CA PRO A 61 -18.92 12.60 -7.20
C PRO A 61 -17.70 11.86 -7.76
N GLU A 62 -17.56 11.91 -9.07
CA GLU A 62 -16.42 11.35 -9.78
C GLU A 62 -15.10 11.92 -9.23
N PRO A 63 -14.10 11.07 -8.96
CA PRO A 63 -12.81 11.51 -8.47
C PRO A 63 -12.02 12.25 -9.56
N HIS A 64 -11.08 13.09 -9.13
CA HIS A 64 -10.13 13.73 -10.04
C HIS A 64 -9.08 12.71 -10.50
N HIS A 65 -9.02 12.47 -11.81
CA HIS A 65 -8.06 11.55 -12.42
C HIS A 65 -6.77 12.27 -12.83
N PHE A 66 -5.63 11.63 -12.59
CA PHE A 66 -4.33 12.16 -12.97
C PHE A 66 -3.31 11.03 -13.20
N ILE A 67 -2.26 11.32 -13.92
CA ILE A 67 -1.20 10.35 -14.23
C ILE A 67 0.03 10.70 -13.41
N LEU A 68 0.49 9.75 -12.59
CA LEU A 68 1.82 9.78 -12.02
C LEU A 68 2.81 9.22 -13.04
N THR A 69 3.81 9.99 -13.40
CA THR A 69 4.83 9.58 -14.38
C THR A 69 6.08 8.98 -13.74
N ARG A 70 6.23 9.12 -12.41
CA ARG A 70 7.40 8.63 -11.66
C ARG A 70 7.00 7.99 -10.35
N PRO A 71 7.70 6.93 -9.90
CA PRO A 71 8.81 6.22 -10.55
C PRO A 71 8.40 5.42 -11.79
N LYS A 72 7.12 5.05 -11.90
CA LYS A 72 6.47 4.39 -13.05
C LYS A 72 5.21 5.16 -13.40
N ARG A 73 4.80 5.11 -14.67
CA ARG A 73 3.50 5.62 -15.09
C ARG A 73 2.39 4.84 -14.39
N ARG A 74 1.49 5.56 -13.73
CA ARG A 74 0.31 5.00 -13.06
C ARG A 74 -0.86 5.95 -13.25
N ASP A 75 -1.99 5.40 -13.61
CA ASP A 75 -3.26 6.11 -13.55
C ASP A 75 -3.72 6.12 -12.10
N CYS A 76 -4.06 7.30 -11.60
CA CYS A 76 -4.45 7.53 -10.22
C CYS A 76 -5.71 8.38 -10.17
N SER A 77 -6.51 8.17 -9.14
CA SER A 77 -7.67 9.00 -8.86
C SER A 77 -7.59 9.58 -7.44
N ALA A 78 -8.07 10.79 -7.28
CA ALA A 78 -8.17 11.45 -6.00
C ALA A 78 -9.62 11.83 -5.74
N PRO A 79 -10.31 11.18 -4.82
CA PRO A 79 -11.64 11.61 -4.38
C PRO A 79 -11.61 13.08 -3.94
N PRO A 80 -12.67 13.87 -4.16
CA PRO A 80 -12.83 15.21 -3.64
C PRO A 80 -12.56 15.26 -2.14
N PHE A 81 -12.16 16.45 -1.64
CA PHE A 81 -11.73 16.55 -0.25
C PHE A 81 -12.83 16.15 0.75
N LYS A 82 -14.10 16.49 0.47
CA LYS A 82 -15.25 16.08 1.28
C LYS A 82 -15.40 14.55 1.34
N ASP A 83 -15.24 13.86 0.21
CA ASP A 83 -15.35 12.39 0.15
C ASP A 83 -14.21 11.71 0.91
N ARG A 84 -13.02 12.30 0.87
CA ARG A 84 -11.89 11.80 1.67
C ARG A 84 -12.13 11.94 3.17
N ILE A 85 -12.88 12.97 3.59
CA ILE A 85 -13.30 13.13 4.99
C ILE A 85 -14.28 12.00 5.35
N VAL A 86 -15.28 11.74 4.51
CA VAL A 86 -16.24 10.65 4.73
C VAL A 86 -15.54 9.31 4.81
N GLN A 87 -14.72 8.99 3.79
CA GLN A 87 -13.96 7.74 3.76
C GLN A 87 -13.06 7.59 4.99
N ARG A 88 -12.35 8.64 5.38
CA ARG A 88 -11.50 8.65 6.58
C ARG A 88 -12.31 8.41 7.85
N SER A 89 -13.46 9.04 8.00
CA SER A 89 -14.31 8.86 9.17
C SER A 89 -14.85 7.44 9.27
N LEU A 90 -15.35 6.89 8.15
CA LEU A 90 -15.81 5.50 8.07
C LEU A 90 -14.68 4.51 8.36
N ILE A 91 -13.50 4.73 7.78
CA ILE A 91 -12.34 3.83 7.97
C ILE A 91 -11.88 3.86 9.42
N ASP A 92 -11.73 5.03 10.02
CA ASP A 92 -11.18 5.15 11.37
C ASP A 92 -12.09 4.59 12.45
N ASN A 93 -13.41 4.68 12.26
CA ASN A 93 -14.39 4.37 13.29
C ASN A 93 -15.07 3.00 13.13
N VAL A 94 -15.17 2.48 11.90
CA VAL A 94 -15.87 1.20 11.63
C VAL A 94 -15.04 0.27 10.78
N ILE A 95 -14.74 0.68 9.54
CA ILE A 95 -14.26 -0.21 8.49
C ILE A 95 -12.92 -0.86 8.85
N TYR A 96 -11.97 -0.09 9.39
CA TYR A 96 -10.62 -0.60 9.63
C TYR A 96 -10.60 -1.81 10.56
N GLU A 97 -11.33 -1.75 11.66
CA GLU A 97 -11.37 -2.83 12.65
C GLU A 97 -12.03 -4.08 12.07
N ASP A 98 -13.21 -3.93 11.47
CA ASP A 98 -13.98 -5.04 10.93
C ASP A 98 -13.27 -5.70 9.73
N MET A 99 -12.60 -4.91 8.89
CA MET A 99 -11.88 -5.41 7.71
C MET A 99 -10.54 -6.07 8.04
N THR A 100 -9.84 -5.62 9.08
CA THR A 100 -8.47 -6.10 9.36
C THR A 100 -8.38 -7.20 10.41
N ARG A 101 -9.50 -7.55 11.06
CA ARG A 101 -9.57 -8.53 12.15
C ARG A 101 -9.08 -9.93 11.74
N SER A 102 -9.38 -10.38 10.51
CA SER A 102 -9.00 -11.70 10.01
C SER A 102 -7.58 -11.75 9.44
N LEU A 103 -6.97 -10.60 9.16
CA LEU A 103 -5.69 -10.55 8.46
C LEU A 103 -4.55 -11.18 9.27
N ILE A 104 -3.84 -12.11 8.67
CA ILE A 104 -2.67 -12.76 9.28
C ILE A 104 -1.55 -11.76 9.61
N GLY A 105 -0.68 -12.12 10.58
CA GLY A 105 0.46 -11.29 10.97
C GLY A 105 1.52 -11.07 9.89
N ALA A 106 1.50 -11.87 8.81
CA ALA A 106 2.40 -11.77 7.68
C ALA A 106 1.89 -10.81 6.58
N ASN A 107 0.66 -10.30 6.67
CA ASN A 107 0.14 -9.24 5.81
C ASN A 107 0.51 -7.88 6.41
N CYS A 108 1.47 -7.19 5.81
CA CYS A 108 2.13 -6.03 6.42
C CYS A 108 1.67 -4.67 5.86
N ALA A 109 0.98 -4.62 4.72
CA ALA A 109 0.65 -3.36 4.08
C ALA A 109 -0.52 -2.64 4.76
N CYS A 110 -0.47 -1.31 4.82
CA CYS A 110 -1.58 -0.43 5.25
C CYS A 110 -2.23 -0.78 6.60
N ARG A 111 -1.52 -1.46 7.49
CA ARG A 111 -2.00 -1.83 8.83
C ARG A 111 -1.29 -1.03 9.92
N ARG A 112 -2.02 -0.71 11.00
CA ARG A 112 -1.47 -0.03 12.18
C ARG A 112 -0.35 -0.87 12.80
N GLY A 113 0.80 -0.25 13.11
CA GLY A 113 1.97 -0.94 13.66
C GLY A 113 2.71 -1.87 12.68
N MET A 114 2.30 -1.89 11.42
CA MET A 114 2.92 -2.65 10.33
C MET A 114 3.61 -1.70 9.32
N GLY A 115 3.76 -2.12 8.10
CA GLY A 115 4.34 -1.30 7.03
C GLY A 115 5.54 -1.98 6.37
N THR A 116 6.25 -1.22 5.55
CA THR A 116 7.43 -1.70 4.82
C THR A 116 8.52 -2.21 5.74
N ASP A 117 8.67 -1.62 6.93
CA ASP A 117 9.70 -1.99 7.90
C ASP A 117 9.41 -3.37 8.48
N LYS A 118 8.19 -3.58 8.93
CA LYS A 118 7.77 -4.90 9.43
C LYS A 118 7.94 -5.98 8.37
N ALA A 119 7.56 -5.71 7.12
CA ALA A 119 7.73 -6.67 6.02
C ALA A 119 9.22 -7.00 5.76
N ARG A 120 10.11 -6.02 5.89
CA ARG A 120 11.56 -6.22 5.76
C ARG A 120 12.14 -7.00 6.94
N ASP A 121 11.73 -6.68 8.15
CA ASP A 121 12.15 -7.40 9.36
C ASP A 121 11.74 -8.87 9.30
N LEU A 122 10.54 -9.15 8.78
CA LEU A 122 10.08 -10.52 8.55
C LEU A 122 10.99 -11.24 7.54
N LEU A 123 11.34 -10.61 6.41
CA LEU A 123 12.26 -11.21 5.45
C LEU A 123 13.64 -11.48 6.08
N VAL A 124 14.20 -10.52 6.80
CA VAL A 124 15.52 -10.70 7.46
C VAL A 124 15.47 -11.81 8.50
N ARG A 125 14.39 -11.88 9.28
CA ARG A 125 14.15 -12.97 10.23
C ARG A 125 14.08 -14.32 9.53
N ASP A 126 13.29 -14.39 8.44
CA ASP A 126 13.07 -15.64 7.71
C ASP A 126 14.35 -16.12 7.02
N LEU A 127 15.15 -15.23 6.43
CA LEU A 127 16.46 -15.55 5.86
C LEU A 127 17.43 -16.07 6.91
N LYS A 128 17.50 -15.44 8.10
CA LYS A 128 18.37 -15.89 9.20
C LYS A 128 17.93 -17.25 9.76
N ARG A 129 16.61 -17.46 9.96
CA ARG A 129 16.05 -18.72 10.41
C ARG A 129 16.33 -19.84 9.41
N HIS A 130 16.17 -19.58 8.11
CA HIS A 130 16.48 -20.52 7.06
C HIS A 130 17.97 -20.92 7.07
N TRP A 131 18.85 -19.93 7.17
CA TRP A 131 20.28 -20.17 7.23
C TRP A 131 20.71 -21.07 8.41
N HIS A 132 20.08 -20.90 9.57
CA HIS A 132 20.37 -21.74 10.76
C HIS A 132 20.09 -23.23 10.53
N HIS A 133 19.15 -23.56 9.66
CA HIS A 133 18.75 -24.95 9.42
C HIS A 133 19.30 -25.52 8.11
N HIS A 134 19.52 -24.67 7.11
CA HIS A 134 19.75 -25.11 5.74
C HIS A 134 20.90 -24.36 5.05
N GLY A 135 21.57 -23.42 5.72
CA GLY A 135 22.62 -22.61 5.08
C GLY A 135 22.07 -21.74 3.94
N LEU A 136 22.68 -21.88 2.78
CA LEU A 136 22.27 -21.20 1.53
C LEU A 136 21.46 -22.11 0.59
N ASP A 137 21.16 -23.34 0.99
CA ASP A 137 20.41 -24.28 0.17
C ASP A 137 18.96 -23.82 0.01
N GLY A 138 18.33 -24.14 -1.11
CA GLY A 138 16.95 -23.76 -1.41
C GLY A 138 16.80 -22.41 -2.10
N GLY A 139 15.62 -21.81 -1.99
CA GLY A 139 15.27 -20.61 -2.70
C GLY A 139 14.16 -19.78 -2.06
N ILE A 140 13.92 -18.65 -2.65
CA ILE A 140 12.79 -17.79 -2.36
C ILE A 140 11.95 -17.61 -3.63
N GLU A 141 10.68 -17.97 -3.57
CA GLU A 141 9.72 -17.65 -4.63
C GLU A 141 9.16 -16.25 -4.37
N LEU A 142 9.32 -15.37 -5.35
CA LEU A 142 8.79 -14.00 -5.33
C LEU A 142 7.55 -13.96 -6.22
N PHE A 143 6.46 -13.40 -5.69
CA PHE A 143 5.20 -13.25 -6.40
C PHE A 143 4.87 -11.78 -6.63
N ASP A 144 4.36 -11.46 -7.82
CA ASP A 144 3.82 -10.14 -8.20
C ASP A 144 2.50 -10.37 -8.94
N ILE A 145 1.46 -9.65 -8.58
CA ILE A 145 0.16 -9.76 -9.24
C ILE A 145 0.10 -8.79 -10.42
N ALA A 146 -0.29 -9.29 -11.60
CA ALA A 146 -0.36 -8.50 -12.81
C ALA A 146 -1.41 -7.40 -12.70
N GLY A 147 -0.96 -6.13 -12.72
CA GLY A 147 -1.86 -4.98 -12.75
C GLY A 147 -2.86 -4.96 -11.59
N TYR A 148 -2.41 -5.10 -10.36
CA TYR A 148 -3.25 -5.34 -9.18
C TYR A 148 -4.52 -4.46 -9.11
N TYR A 149 -4.40 -3.12 -9.18
CA TYR A 149 -5.55 -2.22 -9.21
C TYR A 149 -6.24 -2.17 -10.58
N PRO A 150 -5.52 -2.02 -11.71
CA PRO A 150 -6.13 -2.02 -13.03
C PRO A 150 -6.94 -3.27 -13.37
N ASN A 151 -6.53 -4.44 -12.88
CA ASN A 151 -7.21 -5.72 -13.14
C ASN A 151 -8.11 -6.18 -11.97
N LYS A 152 -8.30 -5.36 -10.95
CA LYS A 152 -9.15 -5.70 -9.80
C LYS A 152 -10.62 -5.83 -10.21
N PRO A 153 -11.27 -7.02 -10.04
CA PRO A 153 -12.69 -7.16 -10.31
C PRO A 153 -13.52 -6.30 -9.34
N HIS A 154 -14.48 -5.54 -9.88
CA HIS A 154 -15.37 -4.71 -9.06
C HIS A 154 -16.19 -5.57 -8.10
N ARG A 155 -16.65 -6.74 -8.59
CA ARG A 155 -17.37 -7.71 -7.77
C ARG A 155 -16.54 -8.16 -6.56
N LEU A 156 -15.27 -8.53 -6.77
CA LEU A 156 -14.40 -8.98 -5.67
C LEU A 156 -14.23 -7.89 -4.61
N ALA A 157 -13.97 -6.64 -5.02
CA ALA A 157 -13.83 -5.53 -4.09
C ALA A 157 -15.12 -5.33 -3.26
N LYS A 158 -16.29 -5.33 -3.90
CA LYS A 158 -17.59 -5.22 -3.22
C LYS A 158 -17.85 -6.40 -2.28
N GLU A 159 -17.65 -7.63 -2.72
CA GLU A 159 -17.82 -8.84 -1.90
C GLU A 159 -16.88 -8.85 -0.68
N THR A 160 -15.66 -8.34 -0.82
CA THR A 160 -14.69 -8.25 0.26
C THR A 160 -15.21 -7.40 1.42
N PHE A 161 -15.83 -6.25 1.11
CA PHE A 161 -16.49 -5.41 2.12
C PHE A 161 -17.81 -6.03 2.60
N ARG A 162 -18.64 -6.51 1.68
CA ARG A 162 -19.97 -7.08 1.99
C ARG A 162 -19.92 -8.21 3.02
N LYS A 163 -18.89 -9.04 2.95
CA LYS A 163 -18.70 -10.19 3.86
C LYS A 163 -18.34 -9.78 5.30
N ARG A 164 -17.88 -8.55 5.52
CA ARG A 164 -17.30 -8.11 6.80
C ARG A 164 -18.02 -6.94 7.45
N LEU A 165 -18.82 -6.20 6.69
CA LEU A 165 -19.54 -5.03 7.16
C LEU A 165 -21.05 -5.33 7.26
N ASP A 166 -21.72 -4.66 8.18
CA ASP A 166 -23.18 -4.64 8.24
C ASP A 166 -23.77 -3.91 7.01
N ASP A 167 -25.06 -4.14 6.77
CA ASP A 167 -25.77 -3.62 5.58
C ASP A 167 -25.73 -2.09 5.48
N GLN A 168 -25.85 -1.39 6.59
CA GLN A 168 -25.89 0.07 6.60
C GLN A 168 -24.51 0.66 6.30
N THR A 169 -23.46 0.14 6.92
CA THR A 169 -22.08 0.53 6.63
C THR A 169 -21.71 0.19 5.19
N TYR A 170 -22.06 -1.03 4.73
CA TYR A 170 -21.77 -1.47 3.37
C TYR A 170 -22.42 -0.57 2.32
N ALA A 171 -23.66 -0.11 2.52
CA ALA A 171 -24.34 0.76 1.59
C ALA A 171 -23.58 2.09 1.32
N HIS A 172 -22.94 2.66 2.33
CA HIS A 172 -22.07 3.84 2.14
C HIS A 172 -20.78 3.48 1.39
N VAL A 173 -20.18 2.34 1.72
CA VAL A 173 -18.96 1.86 1.06
C VAL A 173 -19.22 1.53 -0.41
N GLU A 174 -20.33 0.84 -0.73
CA GLU A 174 -20.68 0.47 -2.10
C GLU A 174 -20.81 1.70 -3.01
N ARG A 175 -21.55 2.73 -2.58
CA ARG A 175 -21.65 4.00 -3.32
C ARG A 175 -20.29 4.66 -3.53
N ALA A 176 -19.44 4.66 -2.50
CA ALA A 176 -18.09 5.21 -2.61
C ALA A 176 -17.22 4.38 -3.58
N LEU A 177 -17.35 3.05 -3.62
CA LEU A 177 -16.65 2.17 -4.57
C LEU A 177 -17.13 2.41 -6.01
N ASP A 178 -18.42 2.56 -6.22
CA ASP A 178 -19.01 2.82 -7.54
C ASP A 178 -18.52 4.14 -8.13
N SER A 179 -18.38 5.18 -7.31
CA SER A 179 -17.82 6.46 -7.75
C SER A 179 -16.35 6.38 -8.15
N GLN A 180 -15.62 5.36 -7.69
CA GLN A 180 -14.18 5.18 -7.91
C GLN A 180 -13.84 4.17 -9.00
N ALA A 181 -14.83 3.68 -9.74
CA ALA A 181 -14.60 2.89 -10.95
C ALA A 181 -13.66 3.69 -11.87
N GLY A 182 -12.48 3.15 -12.16
CA GLY A 182 -11.44 3.85 -12.91
C GLY A 182 -11.86 4.13 -14.36
N ARG A 183 -11.19 5.10 -14.99
CA ARG A 183 -11.34 5.38 -16.43
C ARG A 183 -10.98 4.20 -17.31
N ASN A 184 -10.10 3.32 -16.82
CA ASN A 184 -9.66 2.10 -17.51
C ASN A 184 -10.58 0.91 -17.20
N ARG A 185 -11.86 1.15 -16.90
CA ARG A 185 -12.83 0.09 -16.67
C ARG A 185 -12.97 -0.76 -17.94
N HIS A 186 -12.81 -2.05 -17.79
CA HIS A 186 -12.89 -3.05 -18.86
C HIS A 186 -13.53 -4.34 -18.35
N ASP A 187 -13.91 -5.20 -19.27
CA ASP A 187 -14.38 -6.56 -19.00
C ASP A 187 -13.63 -7.49 -19.94
N ASP A 188 -12.91 -8.46 -19.39
CA ASP A 188 -12.11 -9.43 -20.17
C ASP A 188 -12.98 -10.59 -20.73
N GLY A 189 -14.28 -10.63 -20.42
CA GLY A 189 -15.18 -11.71 -20.82
C GLY A 189 -14.90 -13.05 -20.11
N ASP A 190 -14.15 -13.03 -19.01
CA ASP A 190 -13.76 -14.24 -18.26
C ASP A 190 -14.73 -14.60 -17.11
N GLY A 191 -15.90 -13.96 -17.06
CA GLY A 191 -16.96 -14.20 -16.09
C GLY A 191 -16.80 -13.44 -14.76
N PHE A 192 -15.73 -12.64 -14.57
CA PHE A 192 -15.56 -11.81 -13.38
C PHE A 192 -16.20 -10.42 -13.53
N GLY A 193 -16.68 -10.06 -14.73
CA GLY A 193 -17.33 -8.80 -15.03
C GLY A 193 -16.36 -7.62 -15.02
N ALA A 194 -16.91 -6.43 -14.76
CA ALA A 194 -16.15 -5.20 -14.81
C ALA A 194 -14.94 -5.20 -13.86
N ARG A 195 -13.81 -4.71 -14.37
CA ARG A 195 -12.53 -4.56 -13.70
C ARG A 195 -12.05 -3.11 -13.77
N GLY A 196 -11.07 -2.81 -12.97
CA GLY A 196 -10.33 -1.56 -13.04
C GLY A 196 -10.72 -0.58 -11.96
N TYR A 197 -9.78 -0.38 -11.05
CA TYR A 197 -9.75 0.72 -10.11
C TYR A 197 -8.43 1.47 -10.28
N GLU A 198 -8.43 2.71 -9.91
CA GLU A 198 -7.23 3.52 -9.86
C GLU A 198 -6.71 3.63 -8.43
N ALA A 199 -5.39 3.69 -8.27
CA ALA A 199 -4.80 3.92 -6.96
C ALA A 199 -5.06 5.36 -6.49
N GLY A 200 -5.32 5.56 -5.18
CA GLY A 200 -5.40 6.89 -4.58
C GLY A 200 -6.48 7.09 -3.53
N SER A 201 -7.40 6.15 -3.41
CA SER A 201 -8.43 6.12 -2.36
C SER A 201 -7.99 5.26 -1.17
N GLU A 202 -8.37 5.66 0.03
CA GLU A 202 -8.13 4.87 1.24
C GLU A 202 -8.96 3.59 1.28
N LEU A 203 -10.21 3.63 0.76
CA LEU A 203 -11.04 2.43 0.63
C LEU A 203 -10.39 1.40 -0.29
N MET A 204 -9.78 1.85 -1.40
CA MET A 204 -9.05 0.95 -2.30
C MET A 204 -7.82 0.34 -1.64
N GLN A 205 -7.16 1.05 -0.71
CA GLN A 205 -6.06 0.48 0.07
C GLN A 205 -6.56 -0.61 1.02
N VAL A 206 -7.71 -0.39 1.69
CA VAL A 206 -8.34 -1.39 2.56
C VAL A 206 -8.78 -2.61 1.73
N ALA A 207 -9.47 -2.41 0.61
CA ALA A 207 -9.79 -3.50 -0.32
C ALA A 207 -8.51 -4.27 -0.70
N GLY A 208 -7.43 -3.56 -1.05
CA GLY A 208 -6.18 -4.15 -1.47
C GLY A 208 -5.52 -5.08 -0.45
N ILE A 209 -5.60 -4.78 0.83
CA ILE A 209 -5.04 -5.68 1.85
C ILE A 209 -5.97 -6.85 2.18
N CYS A 210 -7.28 -6.72 1.94
CA CYS A 210 -8.29 -7.69 2.33
C CYS A 210 -8.72 -8.66 1.21
N ASP A 211 -8.65 -8.27 -0.06
CA ASP A 211 -9.06 -9.12 -1.20
C ASP A 211 -8.27 -10.44 -1.27
N LEU A 212 -7.02 -10.39 -0.84
CA LEU A 212 -6.10 -11.53 -0.85
C LEU A 212 -5.95 -12.20 0.52
N ASP A 213 -6.83 -11.87 1.48
CA ASP A 213 -6.81 -12.48 2.81
C ASP A 213 -6.95 -14.01 2.74
N GLY A 214 -7.87 -14.50 1.90
CA GLY A 214 -8.03 -15.93 1.68
C GLY A 214 -6.79 -16.59 1.05
N MET A 215 -6.04 -15.88 0.19
CA MET A 215 -4.76 -16.36 -0.34
C MET A 215 -3.70 -16.45 0.78
N ASP A 216 -3.67 -15.46 1.68
CA ASP A 216 -2.75 -15.47 2.83
C ASP A 216 -3.01 -16.68 3.75
N HIS A 217 -4.28 -16.96 4.04
CA HIS A 217 -4.71 -18.13 4.81
C HIS A 217 -4.39 -19.44 4.08
N TYR A 218 -4.67 -19.50 2.77
CA TYR A 218 -4.34 -20.65 1.94
C TYR A 218 -2.84 -20.97 1.96
N ALA A 219 -2.00 -19.95 1.80
CA ALA A 219 -0.55 -20.11 1.88
C ALA A 219 -0.08 -20.61 3.25
N LYS A 220 -0.69 -20.13 4.35
CA LYS A 220 -0.28 -20.51 5.71
C LYS A 220 -0.87 -21.83 6.19
N GLU A 221 -2.12 -22.10 5.89
CA GLU A 221 -2.90 -23.20 6.48
C GLU A 221 -2.92 -24.43 5.58
N VAL A 222 -3.06 -24.24 4.27
CA VAL A 222 -3.12 -25.35 3.30
C VAL A 222 -1.73 -25.69 2.79
N LEU A 223 -1.00 -24.73 2.26
CA LEU A 223 0.36 -24.94 1.77
C LEU A 223 1.38 -25.06 2.90
N ARG A 224 1.01 -24.65 4.12
CA ARG A 224 1.87 -24.69 5.32
C ARG A 224 3.18 -23.91 5.15
N ALA A 225 3.17 -22.85 4.37
CA ALA A 225 4.33 -22.02 4.12
C ALA A 225 4.85 -21.38 5.41
N LYS A 226 5.96 -21.91 5.95
CA LYS A 226 6.55 -21.44 7.22
C LYS A 226 7.04 -20.00 7.11
N SER A 227 7.71 -19.67 6.01
CA SER A 227 8.23 -18.34 5.67
C SER A 227 7.42 -17.76 4.51
N TYR A 228 6.39 -17.01 4.85
CA TYR A 228 5.50 -16.29 3.93
C TYR A 228 5.25 -14.90 4.45
N THR A 229 5.34 -13.90 3.58
CA THR A 229 4.98 -12.50 3.88
C THR A 229 4.42 -11.83 2.64
N ARG A 230 3.37 -11.02 2.82
CA ARG A 230 2.78 -10.21 1.75
C ARG A 230 2.80 -8.72 2.10
N TYR A 231 3.08 -7.91 1.10
CA TYR A 231 2.96 -6.46 1.13
C TYR A 231 2.20 -5.99 -0.12
N MET A 232 0.90 -5.76 -0.01
CA MET A 232 -0.03 -5.51 -1.12
C MET A 232 -0.03 -6.66 -2.14
N ASP A 233 0.41 -6.37 -3.37
CA ASP A 233 0.57 -7.30 -4.49
C ASP A 233 1.89 -8.09 -4.47
N ASP A 234 2.89 -7.62 -3.74
CA ASP A 234 4.17 -8.30 -3.58
C ASP A 234 4.11 -9.33 -2.44
N SER A 235 4.51 -10.57 -2.68
CA SER A 235 4.65 -11.59 -1.63
C SER A 235 5.84 -12.53 -1.89
N TYR A 236 6.23 -13.30 -0.87
CA TYR A 236 7.24 -14.35 -1.04
C TYR A 236 6.92 -15.59 -0.21
N ILE A 237 7.42 -16.73 -0.69
CA ILE A 237 7.60 -17.97 0.07
C ILE A 237 9.08 -18.34 0.03
N LEU A 238 9.66 -18.75 1.16
CA LEU A 238 11.04 -19.19 1.26
C LEU A 238 11.08 -20.61 1.83
N ASP A 239 11.74 -21.52 1.12
CA ASP A 239 11.90 -22.90 1.54
C ASP A 239 13.20 -23.51 1.00
N VAL A 240 13.66 -24.63 1.58
CA VAL A 240 14.77 -25.41 1.11
C VAL A 240 14.38 -26.28 -0.09
N ASP A 241 13.12 -26.73 -0.13
CA ASP A 241 12.59 -27.57 -1.18
C ASP A 241 12.10 -26.73 -2.37
N LEU A 242 12.85 -26.78 -3.47
CA LEU A 242 12.52 -26.07 -4.69
C LEU A 242 11.28 -26.64 -5.41
N GLU A 243 11.00 -27.93 -5.25
CA GLU A 243 9.79 -28.54 -5.81
C GLU A 243 8.55 -28.08 -5.06
N TYR A 244 8.63 -28.04 -3.73
CA TYR A 244 7.57 -27.40 -2.93
C TYR A 244 7.30 -25.97 -3.37
N LEU A 245 8.33 -25.16 -3.64
CA LEU A 245 8.15 -23.78 -4.12
C LEU A 245 7.42 -23.71 -5.47
N ARG A 246 7.71 -24.65 -6.40
CA ARG A 246 7.00 -24.73 -7.70
C ARG A 246 5.54 -25.11 -7.51
N CYS A 247 5.25 -26.16 -6.73
CA CYS A 247 3.89 -26.57 -6.41
C CYS A 247 3.11 -25.47 -5.69
N ALA A 248 3.76 -24.73 -4.78
CA ALA A 248 3.14 -23.60 -4.07
C ALA A 248 2.78 -22.47 -5.04
N ARG A 249 3.67 -22.18 -6.03
CA ARG A 249 3.37 -21.19 -7.06
C ARG A 249 2.16 -21.57 -7.89
N GLU A 250 2.13 -22.79 -8.42
CA GLU A 250 1.02 -23.31 -9.22
C GLU A 250 -0.31 -23.25 -8.44
N SER A 251 -0.28 -23.67 -7.18
CA SER A 251 -1.45 -23.63 -6.30
C SER A 251 -1.94 -22.20 -6.02
N LEU A 252 -1.03 -21.24 -5.85
CA LEU A 252 -1.41 -19.84 -5.66
C LEU A 252 -1.88 -19.18 -6.97
N GLU A 253 -1.33 -19.58 -8.11
CA GLU A 253 -1.80 -19.13 -9.43
C GLU A 253 -3.22 -19.61 -9.69
N ASP A 254 -3.53 -20.87 -9.41
CA ASP A 254 -4.89 -21.42 -9.47
C ASP A 254 -5.84 -20.71 -8.49
N TYR A 255 -5.37 -20.41 -7.27
CA TYR A 255 -6.17 -19.64 -6.32
C TYR A 255 -6.50 -18.25 -6.84
N LEU A 256 -5.52 -17.53 -7.35
CA LEU A 256 -5.68 -16.20 -7.90
C LEU A 256 -6.62 -16.20 -9.13
N ALA A 257 -6.49 -17.19 -10.01
CA ALA A 257 -7.38 -17.35 -11.16
C ALA A 257 -8.85 -17.48 -10.74
N ARG A 258 -9.14 -18.22 -9.66
CA ARG A 258 -10.51 -18.39 -9.12
C ARG A 258 -11.13 -17.09 -8.58
N ILE A 259 -10.34 -16.10 -8.23
CA ILE A 259 -10.80 -14.79 -7.76
C ILE A 259 -10.59 -13.66 -8.79
N GLY A 260 -10.18 -14.03 -10.01
CA GLY A 260 -10.05 -13.12 -11.14
C GLY A 260 -8.72 -12.37 -11.21
N TYR A 261 -7.67 -12.83 -10.53
CA TYR A 261 -6.32 -12.28 -10.66
C TYR A 261 -5.40 -13.23 -11.42
N ARG A 262 -4.26 -12.71 -11.85
CA ARG A 262 -3.19 -13.48 -12.51
C ARG A 262 -1.84 -13.05 -11.96
N LEU A 263 -0.89 -13.99 -11.91
CA LEU A 263 0.50 -13.67 -11.61
C LEU A 263 1.17 -12.93 -12.77
N ASN A 264 2.08 -12.06 -12.43
CA ASN A 264 2.98 -11.42 -13.40
C ASN A 264 4.15 -12.36 -13.68
N THR A 265 4.07 -13.11 -14.76
CA THR A 265 5.07 -14.15 -15.12
C THR A 265 6.49 -13.61 -15.31
N SER A 266 6.64 -12.32 -15.66
CA SER A 266 7.96 -11.70 -15.82
C SER A 266 8.66 -11.34 -14.50
N LYS A 267 7.90 -11.31 -13.40
CA LYS A 267 8.42 -10.95 -12.06
C LYS A 267 8.28 -12.06 -11.03
N THR A 268 7.40 -13.03 -11.28
CA THR A 268 7.23 -14.20 -10.42
C THR A 268 8.27 -15.25 -10.79
N HIS A 269 9.16 -15.56 -9.86
CA HIS A 269 10.24 -16.51 -10.09
C HIS A 269 10.86 -17.01 -8.79
N ILE A 270 11.41 -18.21 -8.82
CA ILE A 270 12.26 -18.73 -7.75
C ILE A 270 13.67 -18.15 -7.95
N GLN A 271 14.19 -17.56 -6.88
CA GLN A 271 15.55 -17.05 -6.83
C GLN A 271 16.37 -17.85 -5.81
N PRO A 272 17.58 -18.34 -6.16
CA PRO A 272 18.45 -19.01 -5.20
C PRO A 272 18.94 -18.05 -4.12
N LEU A 273 19.11 -18.54 -2.90
CA LEU A 273 19.55 -17.72 -1.76
C LEU A 273 21.02 -17.27 -1.83
N THR A 274 21.77 -17.81 -2.77
CA THR A 274 23.12 -17.33 -3.11
C THR A 274 23.12 -15.98 -3.81
N GLU A 275 21.97 -15.54 -4.35
CA GLU A 275 21.78 -14.26 -5.00
C GLU A 275 21.08 -13.25 -4.11
N PRO A 276 21.28 -11.90 -4.36
CA PRO A 276 20.60 -10.87 -3.58
C PRO A 276 19.10 -10.82 -3.85
N VAL A 277 18.27 -11.08 -2.83
CA VAL A 277 16.81 -11.05 -2.90
C VAL A 277 16.30 -9.60 -3.02
N PRO A 278 15.57 -9.23 -4.07
CA PRO A 278 14.98 -7.90 -4.21
C PRO A 278 13.64 -7.82 -3.46
N TRP A 279 13.52 -6.93 -2.45
CA TRP A 279 12.30 -6.73 -1.68
C TRP A 279 12.07 -5.27 -1.30
N LEU A 280 10.90 -4.73 -1.59
CA LEU A 280 10.43 -3.39 -1.18
C LEU A 280 11.47 -2.27 -1.33
N GLY A 281 12.14 -2.19 -2.48
CA GLY A 281 13.10 -1.14 -2.82
C GLY A 281 14.52 -1.36 -2.33
N TYR A 282 14.81 -2.55 -1.77
CA TYR A 282 16.13 -2.97 -1.30
C TYR A 282 16.50 -4.35 -1.87
N THR A 283 17.76 -4.72 -1.70
CA THR A 283 18.26 -6.07 -1.92
C THR A 283 18.87 -6.62 -0.64
N TYR A 284 18.63 -7.90 -0.39
CA TYR A 284 19.04 -8.62 0.82
C TYR A 284 19.92 -9.79 0.39
N GLN A 285 21.21 -9.72 0.71
CA GLN A 285 22.17 -10.78 0.42
C GLN A 285 22.42 -11.60 1.68
N LEU A 286 21.98 -12.84 1.69
CA LEU A 286 22.38 -13.82 2.68
C LEU A 286 23.81 -14.28 2.39
N THR A 287 24.68 -14.29 3.39
CA THR A 287 26.07 -14.70 3.26
C THR A 287 26.28 -16.11 3.82
N GLU A 288 27.36 -16.78 3.43
CA GLU A 288 27.78 -18.09 3.97
C GLU A 288 27.89 -18.10 5.50
N ARG A 289 28.14 -16.94 6.13
CA ARG A 289 28.22 -16.76 7.57
C ARG A 289 26.89 -16.39 8.25
N GLY A 290 25.78 -16.48 7.55
CA GLY A 290 24.44 -16.15 8.06
C GLY A 290 24.14 -14.67 8.25
N LYS A 291 25.03 -13.79 7.78
CA LYS A 291 24.78 -12.35 7.84
C LYS A 291 23.92 -11.93 6.66
N VAL A 292 22.87 -11.14 6.91
CA VAL A 292 22.07 -10.50 5.85
C VAL A 292 22.63 -9.11 5.58
N ILE A 293 23.09 -8.87 4.36
CA ILE A 293 23.61 -7.58 3.90
C ILE A 293 22.50 -6.85 3.15
N VAL A 294 22.13 -5.67 3.63
CA VAL A 294 21.05 -4.85 3.03
C VAL A 294 21.67 -3.75 2.17
N ARG A 295 21.14 -3.58 0.94
CA ARG A 295 21.52 -2.46 0.07
C ARG A 295 20.26 -1.83 -0.52
N MET A 296 20.24 -0.52 -0.64
CA MET A 296 19.20 0.17 -1.41
C MET A 296 19.38 -0.16 -2.90
N LYS A 297 18.28 -0.43 -3.61
CA LYS A 297 18.32 -0.68 -5.07
C LYS A 297 18.95 0.50 -5.79
N PRO A 298 19.81 0.26 -6.82
CA PRO A 298 20.53 1.33 -7.52
C PRO A 298 19.62 2.41 -8.11
N GLU A 299 18.43 2.05 -8.59
CA GLU A 299 17.48 2.97 -9.19
C GLU A 299 16.96 3.98 -8.16
N LYS A 300 16.55 3.50 -6.99
CA LYS A 300 16.07 4.32 -5.87
C LYS A 300 17.18 5.22 -5.33
N TYR A 301 18.37 4.66 -5.15
CA TYR A 301 19.55 5.40 -4.69
C TYR A 301 19.93 6.56 -5.65
N ARG A 302 19.96 6.27 -6.97
CA ARG A 302 20.20 7.29 -8.00
C ARG A 302 19.10 8.34 -8.08
N GLU A 303 17.85 7.98 -7.80
CA GLU A 303 16.74 8.92 -7.77
C GLU A 303 16.86 9.91 -6.63
N HIS A 304 17.24 9.47 -5.41
CA HIS A 304 17.53 10.37 -4.29
C HIS A 304 18.61 11.38 -4.66
N MET A 305 19.72 10.93 -5.25
CA MET A 305 20.81 11.81 -5.70
C MET A 305 20.32 12.79 -6.77
N ARG A 306 19.55 12.33 -7.77
CA ARG A 306 19.00 13.20 -8.83
C ARG A 306 18.05 14.25 -8.26
N ARG A 307 17.24 13.89 -7.28
CA ARG A 307 16.32 14.83 -6.63
C ARG A 307 17.07 15.91 -5.87
N LEU A 308 18.10 15.56 -5.10
CA LEU A 308 18.93 16.52 -4.39
C LEU A 308 19.65 17.47 -5.35
N ARG A 309 20.19 17.00 -6.51
CA ARG A 309 20.77 17.87 -7.54
C ARG A 309 19.74 18.88 -8.09
N ARG A 310 18.50 18.45 -8.33
CA ARG A 310 17.44 19.38 -8.79
C ARG A 310 17.08 20.41 -7.73
N MET A 311 17.02 19.98 -6.47
CA MET A 311 16.74 20.88 -5.36
C MET A 311 17.88 21.87 -5.14
N ARG A 312 19.15 21.44 -5.27
CA ARG A 312 20.30 22.34 -5.24
C ARG A 312 20.18 23.44 -6.33
N LYS A 313 19.89 23.06 -7.57
CA LYS A 313 19.67 24.03 -8.66
C LYS A 313 18.50 25.00 -8.38
N ALA A 314 17.46 24.53 -7.70
CA ALA A 314 16.34 25.38 -7.29
C ALA A 314 16.75 26.34 -6.16
N ALA A 315 17.63 25.92 -5.25
CA ALA A 315 18.18 26.77 -4.20
C ALA A 315 19.10 27.84 -4.77
N ASP A 316 19.98 27.51 -5.72
CA ASP A 316 20.86 28.47 -6.41
C ASP A 316 20.04 29.54 -7.18
N ALA A 317 18.86 29.15 -7.69
CA ALA A 317 17.94 30.09 -8.36
C ALA A 317 17.01 30.83 -7.37
N GLY A 318 17.24 30.76 -6.06
CA GLY A 318 16.44 31.45 -5.04
C GLY A 318 15.03 30.93 -4.86
N ARG A 319 14.66 29.78 -5.49
CA ARG A 319 13.30 29.20 -5.43
C ARG A 319 13.05 28.31 -4.22
N MET A 320 14.11 28.01 -3.46
CA MET A 320 14.03 27.25 -2.22
C MET A 320 15.23 27.58 -1.31
N THR A 321 15.09 27.32 -0.01
CA THR A 321 16.17 27.54 0.93
C THR A 321 17.12 26.34 0.99
N ARG A 322 18.41 26.57 1.38
CA ARG A 322 19.35 25.49 1.66
C ARG A 322 18.82 24.55 2.74
N ALA A 323 18.22 25.11 3.80
CA ALA A 323 17.64 24.34 4.89
C ALA A 323 16.58 23.34 4.41
N ALA A 324 15.78 23.68 3.38
CA ALA A 324 14.83 22.74 2.78
C ALA A 324 15.52 21.57 2.04
N VAL A 325 16.68 21.82 1.43
CA VAL A 325 17.48 20.76 0.80
C VAL A 325 18.14 19.88 1.85
N ASP A 326 18.68 20.49 2.91
CA ASP A 326 19.29 19.78 4.06
C ASP A 326 18.26 18.86 4.72
N ALA A 327 17.03 19.31 4.94
CA ALA A 327 15.95 18.49 5.53
C ALA A 327 15.64 17.25 4.68
N VAL A 328 15.60 17.38 3.36
CA VAL A 328 15.38 16.22 2.46
C VAL A 328 16.60 15.28 2.45
N TYR A 329 17.80 15.82 2.47
CA TYR A 329 19.02 15.01 2.59
C TYR A 329 19.02 14.19 3.88
N GLU A 330 18.74 14.81 5.04
CA GLU A 330 18.68 14.11 6.32
C GLU A 330 17.59 13.03 6.33
N SER A 331 16.44 13.28 5.73
CA SER A 331 15.40 12.26 5.57
C SER A 331 15.88 11.04 4.78
N TYR A 332 16.62 11.25 3.68
CA TYR A 332 17.17 10.14 2.89
C TYR A 332 18.34 9.44 3.59
N ARG A 333 19.17 10.20 4.30
CA ARG A 333 20.26 9.65 5.09
C ARG A 333 19.73 8.77 6.22
N SER A 334 18.74 9.25 6.97
CA SER A 334 18.07 8.49 8.01
C SER A 334 17.46 7.21 7.46
N GLU A 335 16.80 7.27 6.30
CA GLU A 335 16.28 6.06 5.63
C GLU A 335 17.38 5.02 5.39
N LEU A 336 18.58 5.41 4.95
CA LEU A 336 19.70 4.49 4.74
C LEU A 336 20.20 3.87 6.05
N VAL A 337 20.29 4.68 7.12
CA VAL A 337 20.76 4.25 8.44
C VAL A 337 19.74 3.34 9.11
N ASP A 338 18.49 3.76 9.19
CA ASP A 338 17.40 3.03 9.86
C ASP A 338 17.10 1.69 9.19
N ARG A 339 17.38 1.58 7.88
CA ARG A 339 17.25 0.32 7.13
C ARG A 339 18.49 -0.55 7.18
N HIS A 340 19.48 -0.20 8.00
CA HIS A 340 20.73 -0.94 8.13
C HIS A 340 21.45 -1.22 6.80
N VAL A 341 21.37 -0.25 5.89
CA VAL A 341 22.07 -0.31 4.60
C VAL A 341 23.59 -0.29 4.84
N THR A 342 24.36 -0.93 3.98
CA THR A 342 25.80 -1.03 4.14
C THR A 342 26.44 0.34 4.37
N ARG A 343 27.40 0.41 5.33
CA ARG A 343 28.16 1.64 5.65
C ARG A 343 28.77 2.27 4.39
N LYS A 344 29.21 1.44 3.43
CA LYS A 344 29.75 1.92 2.14
C LYS A 344 28.74 2.78 1.36
N GLN A 345 27.45 2.39 1.32
CA GLN A 345 26.42 3.20 0.64
C GLN A 345 26.11 4.48 1.42
N VAL A 346 26.06 4.43 2.74
CA VAL A 346 25.83 5.61 3.60
C VAL A 346 26.95 6.63 3.38
N VAL A 347 28.22 6.22 3.56
CA VAL A 347 29.39 7.10 3.39
C VAL A 347 29.44 7.70 1.97
N LYS A 348 29.15 6.90 0.93
CA LYS A 348 29.08 7.41 -0.44
C LYS A 348 27.98 8.46 -0.65
N PHE A 349 26.83 8.30 0.05
CA PHE A 349 25.75 9.28 -0.01
C PHE A 349 26.09 10.57 0.70
N GLU A 350 26.72 10.49 1.87
CA GLU A 350 27.22 11.62 2.63
C GLU A 350 28.30 12.40 1.86
N GLN A 351 29.23 11.68 1.21
CA GLN A 351 30.23 12.32 0.36
C GLN A 351 29.59 13.03 -0.82
N PHE A 352 28.66 12.39 -1.52
CA PHE A 352 27.89 13.01 -2.61
C PHE A 352 27.23 14.32 -2.17
N TYR A 353 26.65 14.36 -0.95
CA TYR A 353 25.98 15.57 -0.46
C TYR A 353 26.97 16.69 -0.14
N ARG A 354 28.12 16.35 0.47
CA ARG A 354 29.22 17.34 0.68
C ARG A 354 29.69 17.95 -0.64
N ASP A 355 29.90 17.09 -1.65
CA ASP A 355 30.37 17.54 -2.97
C ASP A 355 29.32 18.35 -3.73
N LEU A 356 28.04 18.17 -3.40
CA LEU A 356 26.94 18.94 -4.01
C LEU A 356 27.00 20.44 -3.64
N TRP A 357 27.63 20.78 -2.52
CA TRP A 357 27.71 22.17 -2.01
C TRP A 357 29.12 22.78 -2.15
N ARG A 358 30.06 22.07 -2.70
CA ARG A 358 31.34 22.62 -3.17
C ARG A 358 31.18 23.27 -4.55
#